data_056ab302ba086169fa899ada4d198c94
#
_entry.id   056ab302ba086169fa899ada4d198c94
#
_cell.length_a   1.000
_cell.length_b   1.000
_cell.length_c   1.000
_cell.angle_alpha   90.00
_cell.angle_beta   90.00
_cell.angle_gamma   90.00
#
_symmetry.space_group_name_H-M   'P 1'
#
loop_
_entity.id
_entity.type
_entity.pdbx_description
1 polymer ?
#
loop_
_entity_poly.entity_id
_entity_poly.type
_entity_poly.pdbx_seq_one_letter_code
_entity_poly.pdbx_strand_id
1 'polypeptide(L)'
;LSEPIDVYALYSDSMSGELVSAIKEYLSQYQSMNSLLKVTYIDPYEDPAFARKYGDDAGVGTVVVQKGERFKTIPLSQLYRQSQSGTVSIDMEKQMTAAIRYVAGNGAAVKAYLTEGHGEYQSQELKKALESEGYTVETINLASSEIPEDASILISMAPSADVTAEERDVIDAYLLKGGRAA
;
A
#
# COMPACT_ATOMS: atom_id res chain seq x y z
N LEU A 1 16.18 2.11 6.37
CA LEU A 1 15.31 2.77 7.34
C LEU A 1 16.18 3.73 8.19
N SER A 2 15.63 4.88 8.55
CA SER A 2 16.29 5.89 9.40
C SER A 2 15.74 5.91 10.83
N GLU A 3 14.58 5.32 11.06
CA GLU A 3 13.87 5.29 12.34
C GLU A 3 13.17 3.95 12.54
N PRO A 4 12.89 3.56 13.80
CA PRO A 4 12.21 2.32 14.10
C PRO A 4 10.80 2.24 13.48
N ILE A 5 10.45 1.04 13.03
CA ILE A 5 9.12 0.66 12.56
C ILE A 5 8.64 -0.51 13.42
N ASP A 6 7.48 -0.36 14.02
CA ASP A 6 6.83 -1.39 14.80
C ASP A 6 5.97 -2.28 13.88
N VAL A 7 6.09 -3.57 14.04
CA VAL A 7 5.30 -4.58 13.33
C VAL A 7 4.55 -5.40 14.36
N TYR A 8 3.24 -5.27 14.39
CA TYR A 8 2.39 -6.03 15.29
C TYR A 8 1.73 -7.17 14.53
N ALA A 9 2.02 -8.38 14.93
CA ALA A 9 1.38 -9.58 14.40
C ALA A 9 0.23 -9.99 15.32
N LEU A 10 -1.01 -9.82 14.85
CA LEU A 10 -2.22 -10.13 15.63
C LEU A 10 -2.52 -11.62 15.55
N TYR A 11 -1.84 -12.42 16.36
CA TYR A 11 -1.89 -13.87 16.34
C TYR A 11 -2.24 -14.43 17.71
N SER A 12 -3.29 -15.21 17.76
CA SER A 12 -3.63 -15.99 18.95
C SER A 12 -2.69 -17.20 19.09
N ASP A 13 -2.39 -17.58 20.32
CA ASP A 13 -1.63 -18.79 20.63
C ASP A 13 -2.34 -20.07 20.15
N SER A 14 -3.66 -20.02 19.96
CA SER A 14 -4.45 -21.10 19.38
C SER A 14 -4.24 -21.28 17.87
N MET A 15 -3.68 -20.28 17.17
CA MET A 15 -3.38 -20.38 15.76
C MET A 15 -2.15 -21.26 15.53
N SER A 16 -2.36 -22.36 14.84
CA SER A 16 -1.31 -23.32 14.46
C SER A 16 -1.43 -23.67 12.98
N GLY A 17 -0.39 -24.29 12.43
CA GLY A 17 -0.33 -24.75 11.05
C GLY A 17 0.86 -24.19 10.28
N GLU A 18 1.12 -24.80 9.13
CA GLU A 18 2.30 -24.48 8.31
C GLU A 18 2.31 -23.01 7.86
N LEU A 19 1.14 -22.46 7.47
CA LEU A 19 1.03 -21.07 7.03
C LEU A 19 1.41 -20.09 8.16
N VAL A 20 0.90 -20.31 9.36
CA VAL A 20 1.18 -19.44 10.53
C VAL A 20 2.66 -19.53 10.91
N SER A 21 3.23 -20.74 10.88
CA SER A 21 4.65 -20.97 11.14
C SER A 21 5.52 -20.25 10.11
N ALA A 22 5.17 -20.36 8.84
CA ALA A 22 5.88 -19.68 7.76
C ALA A 22 5.82 -18.15 7.89
N ILE A 23 4.66 -17.58 8.22
CA ILE A 23 4.52 -16.13 8.44
C ILE A 23 5.38 -15.67 9.63
N LYS A 24 5.37 -16.42 10.75
CA LYS A 24 6.24 -16.13 11.90
C LYS A 24 7.73 -16.19 11.53
N GLU A 25 8.13 -17.14 10.72
CA GLU A 25 9.50 -17.24 10.23
C GLU A 25 9.88 -16.04 9.35
N TYR A 26 9.03 -15.64 8.40
CA TYR A 26 9.26 -14.44 7.59
C TYR A 26 9.40 -13.18 8.45
N LEU A 27 8.52 -12.98 9.44
CA LEU A 27 8.61 -11.83 10.35
C LEU A 27 9.93 -11.84 11.15
N SER A 28 10.35 -12.99 11.62
CA SER A 28 11.64 -13.17 12.30
C SER A 28 12.83 -12.83 11.38
N GLN A 29 12.77 -13.26 10.12
CA GLN A 29 13.80 -12.92 9.12
C GLN A 29 13.88 -11.40 8.89
N TYR A 30 12.72 -10.72 8.69
CA TYR A 30 12.69 -9.26 8.55
C TYR A 30 13.34 -8.54 9.74
N GLN A 31 13.02 -8.97 10.96
CA GLN A 31 13.61 -8.40 12.17
C GLN A 31 15.13 -8.66 12.24
N SER A 32 15.58 -9.83 11.83
CA SER A 32 17.02 -10.16 11.81
C SER A 32 17.81 -9.37 10.77
N MET A 33 17.19 -9.05 9.64
CA MET A 33 17.81 -8.28 8.56
C MET A 33 17.92 -6.78 8.87
N ASN A 34 17.03 -6.26 9.74
CA ASN A 34 17.04 -4.83 10.07
C ASN A 34 16.59 -4.60 11.52
N SER A 35 17.53 -4.18 12.36
CA SER A 35 17.31 -3.91 13.79
C SER A 35 16.31 -2.77 14.08
N LEU A 36 15.96 -1.97 13.06
CA LEU A 36 14.92 -0.94 13.16
C LEU A 36 13.51 -1.50 12.96
N LEU A 37 13.35 -2.75 12.54
CA LEU A 37 12.06 -3.44 12.53
C LEU A 37 11.86 -4.18 13.85
N LYS A 38 10.82 -3.83 14.59
CA LYS A 38 10.46 -4.44 15.87
C LYS A 38 9.18 -5.24 15.71
N VAL A 39 9.30 -6.57 15.77
CA VAL A 39 8.13 -7.45 15.68
C VAL A 39 7.62 -7.78 17.08
N THR A 40 6.33 -7.56 17.30
CA THR A 40 5.63 -7.90 18.55
C THR A 40 4.38 -8.71 18.20
N TYR A 41 4.18 -9.81 18.91
CA TYR A 41 2.99 -10.65 18.77
C TYR A 41 1.96 -10.23 19.82
N ILE A 42 0.73 -9.99 19.37
CA ILE A 42 -0.39 -9.59 20.23
C ILE A 42 -1.54 -10.55 19.98
N ASP A 43 -2.07 -11.16 21.05
CA ASP A 43 -3.30 -11.93 20.92
C ASP A 43 -4.50 -10.99 20.98
N PRO A 44 -5.26 -10.84 19.87
CA PRO A 44 -6.41 -9.94 19.84
C PRO A 44 -7.61 -10.43 20.69
N TYR A 45 -7.59 -11.66 21.17
CA TYR A 45 -8.58 -12.15 22.14
C TYR A 45 -8.22 -11.71 23.57
N GLU A 46 -6.93 -11.60 23.88
CA GLU A 46 -6.45 -11.11 25.17
C GLU A 46 -6.46 -9.57 25.23
N ASP A 47 -6.10 -8.91 24.14
CA ASP A 47 -6.14 -7.45 24.03
C ASP A 47 -6.96 -6.97 22.81
N PRO A 48 -8.30 -7.06 22.89
CA PRO A 48 -9.17 -6.61 21.82
C PRO A 48 -9.17 -5.09 21.64
N ALA A 49 -8.76 -4.32 22.67
CA ALA A 49 -8.68 -2.86 22.56
C ALA A 49 -7.51 -2.45 21.67
N PHE A 50 -6.40 -3.16 21.73
CA PHE A 50 -5.25 -2.95 20.85
C PHE A 50 -5.64 -3.20 19.38
N ALA A 51 -6.30 -4.31 19.07
CA ALA A 51 -6.71 -4.64 17.71
C ALA A 51 -7.65 -3.57 17.11
N ARG A 52 -8.66 -3.14 17.86
CA ARG A 52 -9.63 -2.11 17.42
C ARG A 52 -8.99 -0.75 17.09
N LYS A 53 -7.82 -0.43 17.64
CA LYS A 53 -7.07 0.77 17.31
C LYS A 53 -6.74 0.87 15.81
N TYR A 54 -6.64 -0.26 15.13
CA TYR A 54 -6.26 -0.35 13.71
C TYR A 54 -7.43 -0.61 12.76
N GLY A 55 -8.65 -0.51 13.27
CA GLY A 55 -9.89 -0.66 12.52
C GLY A 55 -10.61 -1.98 12.79
N ASP A 56 -11.87 -2.04 12.39
CA ASP A 56 -12.75 -3.20 12.63
C ASP A 56 -12.27 -4.47 11.92
N ASP A 57 -11.51 -4.32 10.83
CA ASP A 57 -10.93 -5.42 10.05
C ASP A 57 -9.60 -5.95 10.62
N ALA A 58 -9.05 -5.30 11.65
CA ALA A 58 -7.81 -5.71 12.29
C ALA A 58 -8.05 -6.88 13.27
N GLY A 59 -8.39 -8.04 12.71
CA GLY A 59 -8.64 -9.27 13.45
C GLY A 59 -7.44 -10.21 13.53
N VAL A 60 -7.69 -11.41 14.04
CA VAL A 60 -6.69 -12.50 14.11
C VAL A 60 -6.09 -12.79 12.74
N GLY A 61 -4.77 -12.88 12.68
CA GLY A 61 -4.01 -13.10 11.45
C GLY A 61 -3.61 -11.83 10.70
N THR A 62 -4.00 -10.66 11.18
CA THR A 62 -3.57 -9.38 10.60
C THR A 62 -2.15 -9.03 11.05
N VAL A 63 -1.35 -8.51 10.12
CA VAL A 63 -0.08 -7.86 10.44
C VAL A 63 -0.26 -6.35 10.30
N VAL A 64 0.13 -5.61 11.32
CA VAL A 64 0.11 -4.13 11.32
C VAL A 64 1.55 -3.64 11.27
N VAL A 65 1.85 -2.79 10.30
CA VAL A 65 3.14 -2.08 10.21
C VAL A 65 2.90 -0.64 10.59
N GLN A 66 3.62 -0.11 11.58
CA GLN A 66 3.40 1.22 12.14
C GLN A 66 4.70 2.00 12.32
N LYS A 67 4.65 3.30 12.02
CA LYS A 67 5.68 4.29 12.36
C LYS A 67 5.00 5.55 12.86
N GLY A 68 5.17 5.85 14.15
CA GLY A 68 4.43 6.95 14.80
C GLY A 68 2.91 6.74 14.72
N GLU A 69 2.20 7.71 14.17
CA GLU A 69 0.75 7.63 13.99
C GLU A 69 0.32 6.92 12.68
N ARG A 70 1.26 6.71 11.77
CA ARG A 70 0.96 6.08 10.47
C ARG A 70 1.07 4.57 10.57
N PHE A 71 0.06 3.90 10.08
CA PHE A 71 0.05 2.45 10.02
C PHE A 71 -0.57 1.91 8.72
N LYS A 72 -0.23 0.69 8.40
CA LYS A 72 -0.85 -0.11 7.33
C LYS A 72 -1.19 -1.48 7.89
N THR A 73 -2.43 -1.91 7.72
CA THR A 73 -2.88 -3.25 8.06
C THR A 73 -2.75 -4.17 6.86
N ILE A 74 -2.32 -5.41 7.09
CA ILE A 74 -2.20 -6.47 6.09
C ILE A 74 -2.99 -7.66 6.62
N PRO A 75 -4.23 -7.87 6.18
CA PRO A 75 -5.03 -9.03 6.59
C PRO A 75 -4.38 -10.35 6.14
N LEU A 76 -4.65 -11.42 6.85
CA LEU A 76 -4.13 -12.76 6.54
C LEU A 76 -4.37 -13.15 5.07
N SER A 77 -5.53 -12.82 4.53
CA SER A 77 -5.89 -13.10 3.13
C SER A 77 -4.99 -12.44 2.08
N GLN A 78 -4.23 -11.41 2.44
CA GLN A 78 -3.26 -10.74 1.56
C GLN A 78 -1.84 -11.29 1.74
N LEU A 79 -1.58 -12.03 2.81
CA LEU A 79 -0.26 -12.60 3.09
C LEU A 79 0.01 -13.88 2.31
N TYR A 80 -1.02 -14.49 1.74
CA TYR A 80 -0.88 -15.69 0.92
C TYR A 80 -1.88 -15.71 -0.22
N ARG A 81 -1.58 -16.51 -1.26
CA ARG A 81 -2.50 -16.83 -2.35
C ARG A 81 -2.69 -18.34 -2.45
N GLN A 82 -3.91 -18.75 -2.68
CA GLN A 82 -4.23 -20.13 -2.99
C GLN A 82 -4.61 -20.24 -4.47
N SER A 83 -3.89 -21.07 -5.20
CA SER A 83 -4.22 -21.37 -6.60
C SER A 83 -5.45 -22.28 -6.70
N GLN A 84 -6.04 -22.38 -7.88
CA GLN A 84 -7.14 -23.33 -8.15
C GLN A 84 -6.72 -24.80 -7.94
N SER A 85 -5.43 -25.11 -8.04
CA SER A 85 -4.86 -26.43 -7.75
C SER A 85 -4.61 -26.70 -6.26
N GLY A 86 -4.96 -25.75 -5.37
CA GLY A 86 -4.76 -25.86 -3.93
C GLY A 86 -3.35 -25.49 -3.46
N THR A 87 -2.44 -25.11 -4.37
CA THR A 87 -1.10 -24.67 -3.97
C THR A 87 -1.16 -23.32 -3.27
N VAL A 88 -0.57 -23.23 -2.08
CA VAL A 88 -0.44 -21.98 -1.32
C VAL A 88 0.92 -21.33 -1.62
N SER A 89 0.92 -20.07 -2.01
CA SER A 89 2.11 -19.24 -2.14
C SER A 89 2.03 -18.07 -1.15
N ILE A 90 3.17 -17.71 -0.56
CA ILE A 90 3.24 -16.61 0.42
C ILE A 90 3.65 -15.34 -0.31
N ASP A 91 2.81 -14.31 -0.20
CA ASP A 91 3.02 -12.97 -0.80
C ASP A 91 3.57 -11.95 0.23
N MET A 92 4.05 -12.44 1.36
CA MET A 92 4.42 -11.59 2.51
C MET A 92 5.49 -10.57 2.18
N GLU A 93 6.50 -10.93 1.40
CA GLU A 93 7.58 -10.01 1.02
C GLU A 93 7.04 -8.76 0.32
N LYS A 94 6.17 -8.95 -0.67
CA LYS A 94 5.54 -7.85 -1.40
C LYS A 94 4.74 -6.96 -0.46
N GLN A 95 3.86 -7.55 0.37
CA GLN A 95 2.97 -6.81 1.25
C GLN A 95 3.74 -6.05 2.35
N MET A 96 4.73 -6.70 2.97
CA MET A 96 5.56 -6.07 3.98
C MET A 96 6.39 -4.92 3.40
N THR A 97 7.00 -5.11 2.22
CA THR A 97 7.77 -4.06 1.56
C THR A 97 6.90 -2.86 1.24
N ALA A 98 5.69 -3.06 0.69
CA ALA A 98 4.75 -1.99 0.41
C ALA A 98 4.31 -1.26 1.69
N ALA A 99 3.99 -1.99 2.77
CA ALA A 99 3.60 -1.41 4.04
C ALA A 99 4.74 -0.62 4.70
N ILE A 100 5.96 -1.16 4.71
CA ILE A 100 7.15 -0.48 5.23
C ILE A 100 7.42 0.81 4.44
N ARG A 101 7.35 0.78 3.11
CA ARG A 101 7.52 1.99 2.28
C ARG A 101 6.46 3.04 2.58
N TYR A 102 5.20 2.61 2.75
CA TYR A 102 4.10 3.50 3.10
C TYR A 102 4.33 4.20 4.43
N VAL A 103 4.67 3.48 5.51
CA VAL A 103 4.87 4.09 6.83
C VAL A 103 6.20 4.83 6.95
N ALA A 104 7.25 4.40 6.24
CA ALA A 104 8.56 5.04 6.24
C ALA A 104 8.60 6.33 5.43
N GLY A 105 7.67 6.52 4.49
CA GLY A 105 7.57 7.75 3.71
C GLY A 105 7.36 8.98 4.59
N ASN A 106 7.87 10.14 4.14
CA ASN A 106 7.90 11.40 4.91
C ASN A 106 6.54 12.10 5.08
N GLY A 107 5.44 11.33 5.18
CA GLY A 107 4.10 11.89 5.42
C GLY A 107 3.36 12.35 4.16
N ALA A 108 4.03 12.55 3.04
CA ALA A 108 3.33 12.72 1.77
C ALA A 108 2.81 11.35 1.30
N ALA A 109 1.50 11.18 1.27
CA ALA A 109 0.91 10.07 0.53
C ALA A 109 1.46 10.12 -0.89
N VAL A 110 2.02 9.02 -1.39
CA VAL A 110 2.45 8.96 -2.79
C VAL A 110 1.16 8.95 -3.62
N LYS A 111 0.84 10.07 -4.25
CA LYS A 111 -0.42 10.21 -4.98
C LYS A 111 -0.23 9.88 -6.46
N ALA A 112 -1.13 9.05 -6.98
CA ALA A 112 -1.30 8.79 -8.39
C ALA A 112 -2.58 9.49 -8.87
N TYR A 113 -2.49 10.30 -9.89
CA TYR A 113 -3.63 10.95 -10.52
C TYR A 113 -3.96 10.27 -11.85
N LEU A 114 -5.18 9.75 -11.97
CA LEU A 114 -5.70 9.24 -13.23
C LEU A 114 -6.39 10.39 -13.96
N THR A 115 -5.99 10.64 -15.21
CA THR A 115 -6.64 11.68 -16.03
C THR A 115 -8.06 11.27 -16.42
N GLU A 116 -8.93 12.27 -16.56
CA GLU A 116 -10.26 12.14 -17.13
C GLU A 116 -10.61 13.37 -18.00
N GLY A 117 -11.56 13.24 -18.90
CA GLY A 117 -12.04 14.31 -19.76
C GLY A 117 -11.80 14.05 -21.25
N HIS A 118 -10.91 13.11 -21.60
CA HIS A 118 -10.59 12.74 -22.99
C HIS A 118 -11.03 11.32 -23.35
N GLY A 119 -12.01 10.79 -22.59
CA GLY A 119 -12.54 9.44 -22.79
C GLY A 119 -11.59 8.32 -22.37
N GLU A 120 -10.76 8.58 -21.38
CA GLU A 120 -9.82 7.63 -20.82
C GLU A 120 -10.53 6.43 -20.20
N TYR A 121 -9.91 5.28 -20.29
CA TYR A 121 -10.38 4.07 -19.65
C TYR A 121 -10.09 4.09 -18.15
N GLN A 122 -11.14 4.10 -17.33
CA GLN A 122 -11.03 4.07 -15.86
C GLN A 122 -10.95 2.62 -15.35
N SER A 123 -9.74 2.10 -15.18
CA SER A 123 -9.51 0.73 -14.72
C SER A 123 -9.58 0.61 -13.20
N GLN A 124 -10.57 -0.12 -12.71
CA GLN A 124 -10.67 -0.45 -11.28
C GLN A 124 -9.54 -1.39 -10.83
N GLU A 125 -9.06 -2.25 -11.72
CA GLU A 125 -7.94 -3.15 -11.46
C GLU A 125 -6.64 -2.37 -11.26
N LEU A 126 -6.36 -1.37 -12.12
CA LEU A 126 -5.20 -0.49 -11.97
C LEU A 126 -5.29 0.29 -10.65
N LYS A 127 -6.46 0.87 -10.37
CA LYS A 127 -6.68 1.61 -9.11
C LYS A 127 -6.35 0.74 -7.90
N LYS A 128 -6.93 -0.46 -7.82
CA LYS A 128 -6.66 -1.42 -6.74
C LYS A 128 -5.19 -1.84 -6.68
N ALA A 129 -4.54 -2.04 -7.84
CA ALA A 129 -3.12 -2.36 -7.89
C ALA A 129 -2.26 -1.24 -7.31
N LEU A 130 -2.51 0.02 -7.71
CA LEU A 130 -1.80 1.18 -7.18
C LEU A 130 -2.05 1.36 -5.67
N GLU A 131 -3.30 1.22 -5.21
CA GLU A 131 -3.64 1.27 -3.79
C GLU A 131 -2.93 0.16 -2.99
N SER A 132 -2.81 -1.05 -3.55
CA SER A 132 -2.06 -2.14 -2.92
C SER A 132 -0.56 -1.87 -2.82
N GLU A 133 -0.01 -1.07 -3.73
CA GLU A 133 1.39 -0.60 -3.69
C GLU A 133 1.58 0.64 -2.80
N GLY A 134 0.51 1.13 -2.16
CA GLY A 134 0.56 2.24 -1.20
C GLY A 134 0.36 3.63 -1.81
N TYR A 135 -0.14 3.71 -3.04
CA TYR A 135 -0.57 4.98 -3.62
C TYR A 135 -1.96 5.37 -3.12
N THR A 136 -2.17 6.66 -2.92
CA THR A 136 -3.52 7.23 -2.90
C THR A 136 -3.88 7.58 -4.34
N VAL A 137 -4.99 7.03 -4.85
CA VAL A 137 -5.41 7.22 -6.24
C VAL A 137 -6.56 8.20 -6.31
N GLU A 138 -6.35 9.29 -7.01
CA GLU A 138 -7.34 10.33 -7.28
C GLU A 138 -7.53 10.48 -8.79
N THR A 139 -8.64 11.08 -9.22
CA THR A 139 -8.86 11.45 -10.62
C THR A 139 -8.66 12.96 -10.80
N ILE A 140 -8.23 13.37 -11.99
CA ILE A 140 -8.02 14.77 -12.33
C ILE A 140 -8.47 15.07 -13.77
N ASN A 141 -9.20 16.17 -13.92
CA ASN A 141 -9.53 16.72 -15.22
C ASN A 141 -8.65 17.95 -15.50
N LEU A 142 -7.73 17.81 -16.45
CA LEU A 142 -6.74 18.83 -16.76
C LEU A 142 -7.33 20.10 -17.44
N ALA A 143 -8.53 19.99 -18.03
CA ALA A 143 -9.23 21.15 -18.57
C ALA A 143 -9.76 22.11 -17.48
N SER A 144 -9.89 21.63 -16.25
CA SER A 144 -10.47 22.39 -15.13
C SER A 144 -9.58 22.51 -13.91
N SER A 145 -8.45 21.79 -13.87
CA SER A 145 -7.60 21.69 -12.68
C SER A 145 -6.12 21.69 -13.03
N GLU A 146 -5.32 22.36 -12.22
CA GLU A 146 -3.86 22.23 -12.25
C GLU A 146 -3.44 20.90 -11.60
N ILE A 147 -2.29 20.34 -12.05
CA ILE A 147 -1.73 19.13 -11.43
C ILE A 147 -1.21 19.51 -10.03
N PRO A 148 -1.71 18.86 -8.95
CA PRO A 148 -1.29 19.16 -7.60
C PRO A 148 0.22 18.94 -7.39
N GLU A 149 0.84 19.75 -6.53
CA GLU A 149 2.29 19.63 -6.23
C GLU A 149 2.66 18.30 -5.57
N ASP A 150 1.69 17.64 -4.92
CA ASP A 150 1.86 16.32 -4.29
C ASP A 150 1.65 15.14 -5.26
N ALA A 151 1.38 15.42 -6.56
CA ALA A 151 1.28 14.41 -7.58
C ALA A 151 2.63 13.72 -7.80
N SER A 152 2.69 12.43 -7.47
CA SER A 152 3.89 11.61 -7.67
C SER A 152 3.93 10.98 -9.06
N ILE A 153 2.77 10.74 -9.64
CA ILE A 153 2.61 10.25 -11.01
C ILE A 153 1.25 10.67 -11.58
N LEU A 154 1.24 11.06 -12.85
CA LEU A 154 0.05 11.28 -13.67
C LEU A 154 -0.09 10.09 -14.63
N ILE A 155 -1.29 9.52 -14.74
CA ILE A 155 -1.54 8.34 -15.58
C ILE A 155 -2.73 8.63 -16.50
N SER A 156 -2.52 8.51 -17.81
CA SER A 156 -3.57 8.62 -18.82
C SER A 156 -3.73 7.28 -19.54
N MET A 157 -4.89 6.63 -19.39
CA MET A 157 -5.14 5.31 -19.95
C MET A 157 -5.98 5.38 -21.21
N ALA A 158 -5.38 5.08 -22.35
CA ALA A 158 -6.06 4.97 -23.64
C ALA A 158 -7.07 6.11 -23.90
N PRO A 159 -6.63 7.37 -23.89
CA PRO A 159 -7.51 8.49 -24.19
C PRO A 159 -8.07 8.34 -25.63
N SER A 160 -9.34 8.67 -25.83
CA SER A 160 -9.99 8.63 -27.14
C SER A 160 -9.95 9.97 -27.88
N ALA A 161 -9.50 11.03 -27.23
CA ALA A 161 -9.28 12.36 -27.78
C ALA A 161 -7.90 12.89 -27.36
N ASP A 162 -7.32 13.77 -28.19
CA ASP A 162 -6.07 14.44 -27.87
C ASP A 162 -6.27 15.50 -26.77
N VAL A 163 -5.20 15.74 -26.02
CA VAL A 163 -5.13 16.86 -25.06
C VAL A 163 -5.04 18.19 -25.81
N THR A 164 -5.62 19.23 -25.25
CA THR A 164 -5.52 20.60 -25.79
C THR A 164 -4.09 21.16 -25.63
N ALA A 165 -3.83 22.31 -26.30
CA ALA A 165 -2.53 22.97 -26.14
C ALA A 165 -2.30 23.44 -24.71
N GLU A 166 -3.34 23.95 -24.04
CA GLU A 166 -3.32 24.40 -22.66
C GLU A 166 -3.03 23.26 -21.68
N GLU A 167 -3.68 22.11 -21.88
CA GLU A 167 -3.46 20.92 -21.03
C GLU A 167 -2.06 20.35 -21.24
N ARG A 168 -1.56 20.35 -22.46
CA ARG A 168 -0.18 19.95 -22.76
C ARG A 168 0.82 20.85 -22.01
N ASP A 169 0.60 22.17 -22.01
CA ASP A 169 1.47 23.10 -21.30
C ASP A 169 1.46 22.83 -19.77
N VAL A 170 0.33 22.43 -19.20
CA VAL A 170 0.21 22.01 -17.79
C VAL A 170 1.01 20.72 -17.54
N ILE A 171 0.90 19.74 -18.43
CA ILE A 171 1.66 18.47 -18.33
C ILE A 171 3.16 18.75 -18.45
N ASP A 172 3.57 19.56 -19.42
CA ASP A 172 4.98 19.91 -19.65
C ASP A 172 5.57 20.62 -18.43
N ALA A 173 4.84 21.58 -17.85
CA ALA A 173 5.26 22.25 -16.63
C ALA A 173 5.43 21.28 -15.43
N TYR A 174 4.56 20.29 -15.30
CA TYR A 174 4.66 19.24 -14.29
C TYR A 174 5.90 18.35 -14.53
N LEU A 175 6.15 17.91 -15.76
CA LEU A 175 7.30 17.09 -16.13
C LEU A 175 8.64 17.84 -15.92
N LEU A 176 8.68 19.13 -16.26
CA LEU A 176 9.87 19.98 -16.05
C LEU A 176 10.23 20.16 -14.57
N LYS A 177 9.24 20.07 -13.66
CA LYS A 177 9.45 20.07 -12.21
C LYS A 177 9.88 18.70 -11.65
N GLY A 178 10.07 17.69 -12.50
CA GLY A 178 10.45 16.33 -12.12
C GLY A 178 9.26 15.39 -11.88
N GLY A 179 8.08 15.77 -12.31
CA GLY A 179 6.88 14.91 -12.32
C GLY A 179 7.06 13.69 -13.22
N ARG A 180 6.21 12.70 -13.07
CA ARG A 180 6.22 11.46 -13.86
C ARG A 180 4.86 11.26 -14.52
N ALA A 181 4.86 10.87 -15.79
CA ALA A 181 3.63 10.54 -16.53
C ALA A 181 3.75 9.16 -17.21
N ALA A 182 2.63 8.46 -17.35
CA ALA A 182 2.48 7.17 -18.01
C ALA A 182 1.14 7.08 -18.77
#